data_8963bbf4631db3adeee55af78093d0c9
#
_entry.id   8963bbf4631db3adeee55af78093d0c9
#
_cell.length_a   1.000
_cell.length_b   1.000
_cell.length_c   1.000
_cell.angle_alpha   90.00
_cell.angle_beta   90.00
_cell.angle_gamma   90.00
#
_symmetry.space_group_name_H-M   'P 1'
#
loop_
_entity.id
_entity.type
_entity.pdbx_description
1 polymer ?
#
loop_
_entity_poly.entity_id
_entity_poly.type
_entity_poly.pdbx_seq_one_letter_code
_entity_poly.pdbx_strand_id
1 'polypeptide(L)'
;VKLFRQRWYMVGRNWPAEKDIVFCLDRIQDFRLSSHTFKYPEEFDPQEYFEGCIGVMPGDDCDMEKVKIKVSASQANYLRDLPLHKSQKEIKQTDEYSIFELYLRPTFDFQQELLWNGEYLEVLEPCWLRKEIAEKVKSMWNKYKEDKEI
;
A
#
# COMPACT_ATOMS: atom_id res chain seq x y z
N VAL A 1 5.21 17.05 -2.03
CA VAL A 1 5.98 15.95 -1.44
C VAL A 1 5.13 15.18 -0.44
N LYS A 2 5.41 13.87 -0.30
CA LYS A 2 4.73 12.95 0.63
C LYS A 2 5.77 12.21 1.47
N LEU A 3 5.55 12.12 2.77
CA LEU A 3 6.35 11.27 3.66
C LEU A 3 5.67 9.90 3.77
N PHE A 4 6.43 8.83 3.51
CA PHE A 4 5.97 7.46 3.71
C PHE A 4 7.14 6.58 4.18
N ARG A 5 6.95 5.80 5.24
CA ARG A 5 7.97 4.93 5.84
C ARG A 5 9.35 5.62 6.00
N GLN A 6 9.34 6.83 6.58
CA GLN A 6 10.52 7.66 6.85
C GLN A 6 11.28 8.16 5.61
N ARG A 7 10.68 8.07 4.42
CA ARG A 7 11.24 8.57 3.17
C ARG A 7 10.36 9.64 2.55
N TRP A 8 11.01 10.64 1.98
CA TRP A 8 10.33 11.69 1.24
C TRP A 8 10.20 11.32 -0.24
N TYR A 9 9.01 11.51 -0.75
CA TYR A 9 8.67 11.30 -2.14
C TYR A 9 8.13 12.58 -2.75
N MET A 10 8.44 12.79 -4.03
CA MET A 10 7.95 13.93 -4.81
C MET A 10 7.14 13.39 -5.98
N VAL A 11 5.97 13.95 -6.20
CA VAL A 11 5.23 13.78 -7.46
C VAL A 11 5.75 14.83 -8.43
N GLY A 12 6.13 14.42 -9.60
CA GLY A 12 6.62 15.30 -10.66
C GLY A 12 6.27 14.74 -12.02
N ARG A 13 6.13 15.65 -13.00
CA ARG A 13 5.84 15.26 -14.37
C ARG A 13 7.11 14.87 -15.10
N ASN A 14 7.11 13.66 -15.67
CA ASN A 14 8.23 13.18 -16.45
C ASN A 14 8.13 13.70 -17.89
N TRP A 15 9.18 14.41 -18.32
CA TRP A 15 9.31 14.86 -19.70
C TRP A 15 10.18 13.84 -20.50
N PRO A 16 9.83 13.47 -21.77
CA PRO A 16 8.73 13.98 -22.60
C PRO A 16 7.40 13.21 -22.49
N ALA A 17 7.31 12.22 -21.57
CA ALA A 17 6.13 11.33 -21.49
C ALA A 17 4.89 12.02 -20.92
N GLU A 18 5.02 13.22 -20.37
CA GLU A 18 3.95 14.01 -19.72
C GLU A 18 3.14 13.21 -18.67
N LYS A 19 3.77 12.21 -18.07
CA LYS A 19 3.17 11.36 -17.05
C LYS A 19 3.64 11.77 -15.66
N ASP A 20 2.71 11.83 -14.72
CA ASP A 20 3.04 12.08 -13.33
C ASP A 20 3.68 10.82 -12.72
N ILE A 21 4.83 11.00 -12.10
CA ILE A 21 5.64 9.92 -11.51
C ILE A 21 6.01 10.28 -10.09
N VAL A 22 6.08 9.27 -9.24
CA VAL A 22 6.54 9.41 -7.86
C VAL A 22 8.03 9.11 -7.78
N PHE A 23 8.80 10.11 -7.39
CA PHE A 23 10.26 10.03 -7.22
C PHE A 23 10.62 9.93 -5.74
N CYS A 24 11.49 8.98 -5.40
CA CYS A 24 12.07 8.89 -4.07
C CYS A 24 13.25 9.85 -3.96
N LEU A 25 13.21 10.82 -3.03
CA LEU A 25 14.23 11.90 -2.98
C LEU A 25 15.62 11.38 -2.63
N ASP A 26 15.73 10.36 -1.80
CA ASP A 26 17.01 9.76 -1.40
C ASP A 26 17.66 8.91 -2.51
N ARG A 27 17.00 8.73 -3.65
CA ARG A 27 17.54 8.04 -4.84
C ARG A 27 18.02 9.01 -5.93
N ILE A 28 17.91 10.31 -5.72
CA ILE A 28 18.39 11.31 -6.65
C ILE A 28 19.93 11.33 -6.59
N GLN A 29 20.57 11.04 -7.73
CA GLN A 29 22.02 10.99 -7.83
C GLN A 29 22.61 12.32 -8.29
N ASP A 30 21.89 13.04 -9.17
CA ASP A 30 22.31 14.34 -9.70
C ASP A 30 21.09 15.24 -9.87
N PHE A 31 21.25 16.53 -9.56
CA PHE A 31 20.20 17.52 -9.78
C PHE A 31 20.82 18.83 -10.23
N ARG A 32 20.10 19.54 -11.10
CA ARG A 32 20.50 20.84 -11.62
C ARG A 32 19.31 21.76 -11.72
N LEU A 33 19.54 23.03 -11.47
CA LEU A 33 18.53 24.05 -11.78
C LEU A 33 18.39 24.13 -13.31
N SER A 34 17.17 24.03 -13.78
CA SER A 34 16.84 24.20 -15.18
C SER A 34 16.48 25.65 -15.46
N SER A 35 16.80 26.12 -16.66
CA SER A 35 16.28 27.41 -17.17
C SER A 35 14.81 27.31 -17.59
N HIS A 36 14.28 26.08 -17.72
CA HIS A 36 12.85 25.87 -18.02
C HIS A 36 12.03 26.07 -16.76
N THR A 37 11.04 26.93 -16.86
CA THR A 37 10.03 27.12 -15.83
C THR A 37 8.79 26.29 -16.16
N PHE A 38 8.06 25.89 -15.15
CA PHE A 38 6.75 25.23 -15.31
C PHE A 38 5.69 26.00 -14.53
N LYS A 39 4.46 25.93 -15.01
CA LYS A 39 3.30 26.34 -14.22
C LYS A 39 2.87 25.16 -13.36
N TYR A 40 2.66 25.41 -12.06
CA TYR A 40 2.02 24.43 -11.20
C TYR A 40 0.62 24.14 -11.75
N PRO A 41 0.23 22.88 -11.98
CA PRO A 41 -1.10 22.55 -12.49
C PRO A 41 -2.14 22.92 -11.43
N GLU A 42 -3.00 23.90 -11.74
CA GLU A 42 -4.02 24.40 -10.81
C GLU A 42 -5.04 23.31 -10.41
N GLU A 43 -5.23 22.32 -11.29
CA GLU A 43 -6.17 21.22 -11.10
C GLU A 43 -5.54 20.00 -10.35
N PHE A 44 -4.25 20.06 -10.00
CA PHE A 44 -3.60 18.95 -9.32
C PHE A 44 -3.90 18.96 -7.82
N ASP A 45 -4.74 18.02 -7.38
CA ASP A 45 -4.98 17.76 -5.96
C ASP A 45 -4.16 16.56 -5.48
N PRO A 46 -3.16 16.76 -4.60
CA PRO A 46 -2.38 15.67 -4.04
C PRO A 46 -3.20 14.66 -3.24
N GLN A 47 -4.33 15.07 -2.67
CA GLN A 47 -5.20 14.17 -1.90
C GLN A 47 -5.97 13.25 -2.83
N GLU A 48 -6.50 13.80 -3.93
CA GLU A 48 -7.16 13.03 -4.97
C GLU A 48 -6.19 12.06 -5.67
N TYR A 49 -4.97 12.55 -5.99
CA TYR A 49 -3.93 11.72 -6.62
C TYR A 49 -3.59 10.46 -5.82
N PHE A 50 -3.59 10.53 -4.51
CA PHE A 50 -3.34 9.41 -3.61
C PHE A 50 -4.62 8.83 -2.99
N GLU A 51 -5.79 9.15 -3.52
CA GLU A 51 -7.03 8.63 -2.98
C GLU A 51 -7.09 7.11 -3.06
N GLY A 52 -7.46 6.50 -1.94
CA GLY A 52 -7.52 5.04 -1.82
C GLY A 52 -6.17 4.34 -1.72
N CYS A 53 -5.06 5.07 -1.68
CA CYS A 53 -3.73 4.49 -1.58
C CYS A 53 -3.20 4.54 -0.14
N ILE A 54 -2.67 3.44 0.34
CA ILE A 54 -1.99 3.40 1.64
C ILE A 54 -0.61 4.05 1.55
N GLY A 55 0.12 3.79 0.49
CA GLY A 55 1.52 4.21 0.33
C GLY A 55 1.73 5.35 -0.64
N VAL A 56 2.71 5.16 -1.48
CA VAL A 56 3.16 6.14 -2.48
C VAL A 56 2.92 5.68 -3.92
N MET A 57 2.41 4.48 -4.11
CA MET A 57 1.98 3.99 -5.41
C MET A 57 0.55 4.47 -5.68
N PRO A 58 0.31 5.34 -6.67
CA PRO A 58 -1.01 5.93 -6.92
C PRO A 58 -2.04 4.89 -7.40
N GLY A 59 -1.56 3.74 -7.90
CA GLY A 59 -2.44 2.65 -8.31
C GLY A 59 -3.22 2.96 -9.60
N ASP A 60 -2.57 3.62 -10.57
CA ASP A 60 -3.18 3.94 -11.87
C ASP A 60 -3.76 2.71 -12.57
N ASP A 61 -3.16 1.53 -12.33
CA ASP A 61 -3.58 0.24 -12.89
C ASP A 61 -4.43 -0.60 -11.89
N CYS A 62 -4.94 0.02 -10.82
CA CYS A 62 -5.64 -0.68 -9.74
C CYS A 62 -6.89 0.09 -9.32
N ASP A 63 -8.06 -0.50 -9.58
CA ASP A 63 -9.33 0.10 -9.19
C ASP A 63 -9.56 0.11 -7.68
N MET A 64 -10.44 1.01 -7.24
CA MET A 64 -10.94 1.01 -5.86
C MET A 64 -11.79 -0.22 -5.62
N GLU A 65 -11.42 -1.02 -4.64
CA GLU A 65 -12.13 -2.25 -4.31
C GLU A 65 -12.47 -2.36 -2.82
N LYS A 66 -13.50 -3.14 -2.57
CA LYS A 66 -13.85 -3.55 -1.22
C LYS A 66 -12.97 -4.74 -0.82
N VAL A 67 -12.21 -4.56 0.24
CA VAL A 67 -11.35 -5.60 0.81
C VAL A 67 -11.86 -5.97 2.19
N LYS A 68 -11.99 -7.27 2.45
CA LYS A 68 -12.26 -7.80 3.79
C LYS A 68 -11.08 -8.60 4.30
N ILE A 69 -10.68 -8.30 5.51
CA ILE A 69 -9.62 -8.99 6.22
C ILE A 69 -10.13 -9.52 7.55
N LYS A 70 -9.71 -10.73 7.90
CA LYS A 70 -9.90 -11.33 9.21
C LYS A 70 -8.60 -11.18 9.99
N VAL A 71 -8.69 -10.72 11.21
CA VAL A 71 -7.53 -10.40 12.04
C VAL A 71 -7.72 -11.02 13.41
N SER A 72 -6.67 -11.62 13.99
CA SER A 72 -6.72 -12.17 15.35
C SER A 72 -7.12 -11.10 16.37
N ALA A 73 -7.76 -11.48 17.47
CA ALA A 73 -8.22 -10.54 18.50
C ALA A 73 -7.09 -9.68 19.05
N SER A 74 -5.88 -10.24 19.23
CA SER A 74 -4.71 -9.50 19.69
C SER A 74 -4.29 -8.41 18.71
N GLN A 75 -4.20 -8.74 17.41
CA GLN A 75 -3.77 -7.80 16.38
C GLN A 75 -4.87 -6.78 16.03
N ALA A 76 -6.14 -7.13 16.23
CA ALA A 76 -7.27 -6.22 15.97
C ALA A 76 -7.21 -4.94 16.81
N ASN A 77 -6.67 -4.99 18.04
CA ASN A 77 -6.48 -3.81 18.87
C ASN A 77 -5.53 -2.80 18.20
N TYR A 78 -4.42 -3.28 17.62
CA TYR A 78 -3.49 -2.41 16.90
C TYR A 78 -4.15 -1.76 15.67
N LEU A 79 -4.98 -2.50 14.95
CA LEU A 79 -5.69 -1.95 13.78
C LEU A 79 -6.81 -0.98 14.15
N ARG A 80 -7.35 -1.04 15.37
CA ARG A 80 -8.29 -0.02 15.90
C ARG A 80 -7.55 1.26 16.22
N ASP A 81 -6.38 1.14 16.87
CA ASP A 81 -5.58 2.30 17.29
C ASP A 81 -4.89 2.97 16.09
N LEU A 82 -4.43 2.17 15.13
CA LEU A 82 -3.76 2.62 13.93
C LEU A 82 -4.36 1.93 12.68
N PRO A 83 -5.47 2.47 12.14
CA PRO A 83 -6.11 1.91 10.97
C PRO A 83 -5.19 1.89 9.74
N LEU A 84 -5.24 0.83 8.96
CA LEU A 84 -4.48 0.71 7.70
C LEU A 84 -4.90 1.76 6.67
N HIS A 85 -6.16 2.15 6.68
CA HIS A 85 -6.70 3.17 5.78
C HIS A 85 -7.91 3.88 6.40
N LYS A 86 -8.14 5.14 6.03
CA LYS A 86 -9.27 5.97 6.52
C LYS A 86 -10.65 5.35 6.33
N SER A 87 -10.80 4.42 5.37
CA SER A 87 -12.05 3.70 5.09
C SER A 87 -12.26 2.47 5.95
N GLN A 88 -11.30 2.10 6.81
CA GLN A 88 -11.38 0.88 7.62
C GLN A 88 -12.58 0.93 8.55
N LYS A 89 -13.38 -0.14 8.52
CA LYS A 89 -14.53 -0.35 9.42
C LYS A 89 -14.48 -1.76 9.98
N GLU A 90 -14.64 -1.89 11.27
CA GLU A 90 -14.83 -3.19 11.89
C GLU A 90 -16.30 -3.60 11.71
N ILE A 91 -16.52 -4.73 11.01
CA ILE A 91 -17.86 -5.21 10.67
C ILE A 91 -18.27 -6.44 11.50
N LYS A 92 -17.30 -7.07 12.16
CA LYS A 92 -17.54 -8.18 13.08
C LYS A 92 -16.43 -8.23 14.13
N GLN A 93 -16.80 -8.49 15.38
CA GLN A 93 -15.90 -8.75 16.50
C GLN A 93 -16.33 -10.02 17.23
N THR A 94 -15.36 -10.86 17.59
CA THR A 94 -15.51 -12.02 18.46
C THR A 94 -14.36 -12.05 19.46
N ASP A 95 -14.36 -13.00 20.38
CA ASP A 95 -13.26 -13.19 21.33
C ASP A 95 -11.96 -13.69 20.65
N GLU A 96 -12.07 -14.31 19.47
CA GLU A 96 -10.95 -14.90 18.76
C GLU A 96 -10.43 -14.02 17.62
N TYR A 97 -11.32 -13.28 16.93
CA TYR A 97 -10.98 -12.50 15.74
C TYR A 97 -11.94 -11.33 15.51
N SER A 98 -11.49 -10.39 14.71
CA SER A 98 -12.30 -9.34 14.10
C SER A 98 -12.27 -9.41 12.58
N ILE A 99 -13.32 -8.90 11.92
CA ILE A 99 -13.35 -8.69 10.48
C ILE A 99 -13.43 -7.20 10.22
N PHE A 100 -12.47 -6.70 9.45
CA PHE A 100 -12.46 -5.32 8.96
C PHE A 100 -12.78 -5.29 7.47
N GLU A 101 -13.57 -4.30 7.08
CA GLU A 101 -13.85 -3.95 5.69
C GLU A 101 -13.14 -2.64 5.37
N LEU A 102 -12.46 -2.60 4.23
CA LEU A 102 -11.77 -1.42 3.70
C LEU A 102 -12.25 -1.17 2.27
N TYR A 103 -12.25 0.09 1.84
CA TYR A 103 -12.47 0.48 0.46
C TYR A 103 -11.27 1.29 0.00
N LEU A 104 -10.42 0.68 -0.83
CA LEU A 104 -9.12 1.22 -1.21
C LEU A 104 -8.61 0.58 -2.51
N ARG A 105 -7.48 1.08 -3.02
CA ARG A 105 -6.73 0.45 -4.11
C ARG A 105 -5.78 -0.58 -3.54
N PRO A 106 -5.95 -1.90 -3.80
CA PRO A 106 -5.07 -2.94 -3.27
C PRO A 106 -3.71 -2.99 -3.97
N THR A 107 -3.01 -1.85 -3.97
CA THR A 107 -1.69 -1.67 -4.56
C THR A 107 -0.62 -2.54 -3.89
N PHE A 108 0.59 -2.52 -4.45
CA PHE A 108 1.74 -3.21 -3.86
C PHE A 108 2.00 -2.77 -2.41
N ASP A 109 1.90 -1.48 -2.10
CA ASP A 109 2.12 -0.97 -0.74
C ASP A 109 1.11 -1.56 0.26
N PHE A 110 -0.16 -1.69 -0.14
CA PHE A 110 -1.17 -2.36 0.69
C PHE A 110 -0.88 -3.85 0.88
N GLN A 111 -0.48 -4.54 -0.18
CA GLN A 111 -0.11 -5.95 -0.09
C GLN A 111 1.09 -6.17 0.85
N GLN A 112 2.04 -5.23 0.88
CA GLN A 112 3.14 -5.27 1.85
C GLN A 112 2.63 -5.10 3.30
N GLU A 113 1.62 -4.24 3.53
CA GLU A 113 1.01 -4.12 4.85
C GLU A 113 0.28 -5.42 5.28
N LEU A 114 -0.40 -6.09 4.34
CA LEU A 114 -1.02 -7.40 4.62
C LEU A 114 0.03 -8.43 5.04
N LEU A 115 1.14 -8.52 4.30
CA LEU A 115 2.24 -9.46 4.59
C LEU A 115 2.98 -9.10 5.88
N TRP A 116 3.08 -7.81 6.23
CA TRP A 116 3.68 -7.37 7.50
C TRP A 116 2.92 -7.88 8.72
N ASN A 117 1.61 -8.02 8.62
CA ASN A 117 0.78 -8.57 9.68
C ASN A 117 0.94 -10.11 9.84
N GLY A 118 1.60 -10.77 8.88
CA GLY A 118 1.98 -12.18 8.95
C GLY A 118 0.80 -13.13 9.23
N GLU A 119 0.98 -14.01 10.18
CA GLU A 119 0.02 -15.04 10.58
C GLU A 119 -1.25 -14.52 11.26
N TYR A 120 -1.24 -13.25 11.69
CA TYR A 120 -2.37 -12.64 12.42
C TYR A 120 -3.46 -12.11 11.51
N LEU A 121 -3.23 -12.08 10.18
CA LEU A 121 -4.14 -11.49 9.21
C LEU A 121 -4.40 -12.43 8.05
N GLU A 122 -5.68 -12.58 7.68
CA GLU A 122 -6.14 -13.35 6.53
C GLU A 122 -6.99 -12.47 5.62
N VAL A 123 -6.68 -12.44 4.33
CA VAL A 123 -7.53 -11.80 3.32
C VAL A 123 -8.72 -12.69 3.02
N LEU A 124 -9.95 -12.17 3.17
CA LEU A 124 -11.18 -12.87 2.84
C LEU A 124 -11.67 -12.53 1.43
N GLU A 125 -11.67 -11.24 1.10
CA GLU A 125 -12.14 -10.68 -0.18
C GLU A 125 -11.22 -9.52 -0.61
N PRO A 126 -11.06 -9.29 -1.91
CA PRO A 126 -11.58 -10.08 -3.04
C PRO A 126 -10.77 -11.37 -3.25
N CYS A 127 -11.36 -12.33 -3.98
CA CYS A 127 -10.77 -13.65 -4.20
C CYS A 127 -9.40 -13.59 -4.92
N TRP A 128 -9.23 -12.66 -5.84
CA TRP A 128 -7.96 -12.50 -6.56
C TRP A 128 -6.83 -12.05 -5.63
N LEU A 129 -7.11 -11.07 -4.74
CA LEU A 129 -6.12 -10.58 -3.77
C LEU A 129 -5.73 -11.69 -2.78
N ARG A 130 -6.74 -12.46 -2.30
CA ARG A 130 -6.49 -13.62 -1.45
C ARG A 130 -5.55 -14.62 -2.12
N LYS A 131 -5.78 -14.94 -3.39
CA LYS A 131 -4.92 -15.85 -4.16
C LYS A 131 -3.50 -15.30 -4.30
N GLU A 132 -3.37 -14.03 -4.65
CA GLU A 132 -2.07 -13.39 -4.81
C GLU A 132 -1.25 -13.39 -3.51
N ILE A 133 -1.88 -13.07 -2.37
CA ILE A 133 -1.22 -13.14 -1.06
C ILE A 133 -0.83 -14.60 -0.74
N ALA A 134 -1.72 -15.56 -0.99
CA ALA A 134 -1.42 -16.98 -0.77
C ALA A 134 -0.20 -17.48 -1.59
N GLU A 135 -0.08 -17.03 -2.84
CA GLU A 135 1.09 -17.34 -3.68
C GLU A 135 2.39 -16.74 -3.13
N LYS A 136 2.33 -15.49 -2.65
CA LYS A 136 3.47 -14.83 -2.00
C LYS A 136 3.90 -15.58 -0.73
N VAL A 137 2.93 -15.94 0.12
CA VAL A 137 3.19 -16.72 1.35
C VAL A 137 3.79 -18.08 1.02
N LYS A 138 3.27 -18.76 -0.01
CA LYS A 138 3.83 -20.04 -0.49
C LYS A 138 5.28 -19.88 -0.99
N SER A 139 5.55 -18.80 -1.72
CA SER A 139 6.91 -18.49 -2.17
C SER A 139 7.86 -18.22 -1.00
N MET A 140 7.39 -17.52 0.03
CA MET A 140 8.14 -17.30 1.26
C MET A 140 8.41 -18.64 1.97
N TRP A 141 7.37 -19.44 2.18
CA TRP A 141 7.49 -20.76 2.80
C TRP A 141 8.53 -21.65 2.10
N ASN A 142 8.53 -21.68 0.77
CA ASN A 142 9.49 -22.48 0.00
C ASN A 142 10.95 -22.06 0.25
N LYS A 143 11.22 -20.80 0.58
CA LYS A 143 12.57 -20.33 0.92
C LYS A 143 13.06 -20.83 2.29
N TYR A 144 12.14 -21.10 3.21
CA TYR A 144 12.44 -21.57 4.56
C TYR A 144 12.31 -23.10 4.72
N LYS A 145 11.66 -23.77 3.76
CA LYS A 145 11.45 -25.21 3.78
C LYS A 145 12.71 -26.00 3.42
N GLU A 146 13.57 -25.43 2.58
CA GLU A 146 14.84 -26.07 2.22
C GLU A 146 15.86 -25.79 3.33
N ASP A 147 16.35 -26.85 3.99
CA ASP A 147 17.54 -26.76 4.84
C ASP A 147 18.73 -26.40 3.95
N LYS A 148 18.94 -25.13 3.70
CA LYS A 148 20.16 -24.63 3.08
C LYS A 148 21.19 -24.54 4.20
N GLU A 149 22.14 -25.45 4.19
CA GLU A 149 23.41 -25.25 4.90
C GLU A 149 23.99 -23.90 4.39
N ILE A 150 24.08 -22.92 5.29
CA ILE A 150 24.67 -21.61 5.02
C ILE A 150 26.18 -21.71 5.14
#